data_f17391374895fe55bea332541fb527fd
#
_entry.id   f17391374895fe55bea332541fb527fd
#
_cell.length_a   1.000
_cell.length_b   1.000
_cell.length_c   1.000
_cell.angle_alpha   90.00
_cell.angle_beta   90.00
_cell.angle_gamma   90.00
#
_symmetry.space_group_name_H-M   'P 1'
#
loop_
_entity.id
_entity.type
_entity.pdbx_description
1 polymer ?
#
loop_
_entity_poly.entity_id
_entity_poly.type
_entity_poly.pdbx_seq_one_letter_code
_entity_poly.pdbx_strand_id
1 'polypeptide(L)'
;MYNFVMRLLELKLTNYRNCRDLSLNLNSGKILIIGKNAQGKTNILESIYFLSALKSPRTSNNIEIINFNAETAEIEAELVKANTSVTLDYSYSKEKNRILKVNGVKTTPKNFKQVLKTVLFSTNDLLLLRGNPSDRRDWLDRAISQVYPAYDERLSKYDKIRIQKNNFLKELIKGA
;
A
#
# COMPACT_ATOMS: atom_id res chain seq x y z
N MET A 1 26.42 11.63 9.77
CA MET A 1 25.53 10.45 9.68
C MET A 1 24.11 10.97 9.80
N TYR A 2 23.37 11.11 8.70
CA TYR A 2 22.01 11.62 8.74
C TYR A 2 21.08 10.50 9.22
N ASN A 3 20.74 10.49 10.51
CA ASN A 3 19.68 9.62 11.03
C ASN A 3 18.32 10.14 10.53
N PHE A 4 17.93 9.74 9.34
CA PHE A 4 16.55 9.91 8.91
C PHE A 4 15.67 8.89 9.65
N VAL A 5 15.40 9.15 10.91
CA VAL A 5 14.46 8.34 11.67
C VAL A 5 13.06 8.75 11.22
N MET A 6 12.40 7.86 10.49
CA MET A 6 10.97 7.95 10.24
C MET A 6 10.24 7.13 11.30
N ARG A 7 9.24 7.71 11.95
CA ARG A 7 8.37 7.01 12.92
C ARG A 7 6.92 7.32 12.65
N LEU A 8 6.11 6.29 12.64
CA LEU A 8 4.66 6.40 12.66
C LEU A 8 4.24 6.67 14.12
N LEU A 9 3.51 7.76 14.35
CA LEU A 9 3.08 8.18 15.68
C LEU A 9 1.64 7.78 15.98
N GLU A 10 0.75 7.97 15.01
CA GLU A 10 -0.67 7.67 15.13
C GLU A 10 -1.18 7.03 13.83
N LEU A 11 -2.14 6.14 13.98
CA LEU A 11 -2.90 5.55 12.89
C LEU A 11 -4.38 5.57 13.26
N LYS A 12 -5.20 6.13 12.37
CA LYS A 12 -6.66 6.08 12.48
C LYS A 12 -7.24 5.35 11.28
N LEU A 13 -8.20 4.47 11.54
CA LEU A 13 -8.92 3.70 10.54
C LEU A 13 -10.40 3.92 10.72
N THR A 14 -11.06 4.41 9.67
CA THR A 14 -12.52 4.55 9.65
C THR A 14 -13.08 3.68 8.54
N ASN A 15 -13.99 2.77 8.91
CA ASN A 15 -14.64 1.83 7.99
C ASN A 15 -13.66 1.02 7.12
N TYR A 16 -12.49 0.69 7.67
CA TYR A 16 -11.46 -0.09 6.97
C TYR A 16 -11.62 -1.57 7.30
N ARG A 17 -11.96 -2.40 6.32
CA ARG A 17 -12.17 -3.84 6.50
C ARG A 17 -13.20 -4.11 7.61
N ASN A 18 -12.82 -4.83 8.68
CA ASN A 18 -13.66 -5.07 9.85
C ASN A 18 -13.52 -3.98 10.95
N CYS A 19 -12.65 -3.00 10.76
CA CYS A 19 -12.48 -1.87 11.68
C CYS A 19 -13.48 -0.77 11.31
N ARG A 20 -14.44 -0.46 12.20
CA ARG A 20 -15.37 0.66 12.00
C ARG A 20 -14.73 1.99 12.37
N ASP A 21 -14.13 2.01 13.55
CA ASP A 21 -13.39 3.14 14.08
C ASP A 21 -12.28 2.61 14.98
N LEU A 22 -11.05 2.98 14.67
CA LEU A 22 -9.86 2.55 15.40
C LEU A 22 -8.84 3.67 15.42
N SER A 23 -8.40 4.09 16.60
CA SER A 23 -7.26 4.99 16.77
C SER A 23 -6.18 4.29 17.59
N LEU A 24 -4.95 4.32 17.07
CA LEU A 24 -3.79 3.68 17.69
C LEU A 24 -2.65 4.69 17.84
N ASN A 25 -2.15 4.83 19.06
CA ASN A 25 -0.89 5.51 19.30
C ASN A 25 0.26 4.52 19.10
N LEU A 26 1.16 4.85 18.16
CA LEU A 26 2.27 4.00 17.71
C LEU A 26 3.64 4.63 18.05
N ASN A 27 3.70 5.50 19.05
CA ASN A 27 4.91 6.27 19.42
C ASN A 27 6.02 5.42 20.06
N SER A 28 5.93 4.10 20.04
CA SER A 28 6.95 3.18 20.55
C SER A 28 7.84 2.64 19.44
N GLY A 29 9.12 2.38 19.75
CA GLY A 29 10.06 1.80 18.80
C GLY A 29 9.73 0.34 18.43
N LYS A 30 9.02 -0.39 19.30
CA LYS A 30 8.52 -1.76 19.08
C LYS A 30 7.10 -1.86 19.61
N ILE A 31 6.21 -2.41 18.78
CA ILE A 31 4.79 -2.55 19.11
C ILE A 31 4.38 -4.00 18.87
N LEU A 32 3.76 -4.61 19.85
CA LEU A 32 3.20 -5.95 19.77
C LEU A 32 1.68 -5.85 19.73
N ILE A 33 1.05 -6.38 18.68
CA ILE A 33 -0.40 -6.42 18.52
C ILE A 33 -0.86 -7.85 18.80
N ILE A 34 -1.55 -8.05 19.91
CA ILE A 34 -2.08 -9.34 20.35
C ILE A 34 -3.61 -9.34 20.39
N GLY A 35 -4.20 -10.52 20.22
CA GLY A 35 -5.65 -10.70 20.25
C GLY A 35 -6.07 -11.99 19.55
N LYS A 36 -7.35 -12.35 19.65
CA LYS A 36 -7.93 -13.52 18.99
C LYS A 36 -7.86 -13.40 17.45
N ASN A 37 -8.00 -14.51 16.74
CA ASN A 37 -8.06 -14.51 15.30
C ASN A 37 -9.28 -13.72 14.79
N ALA A 38 -9.20 -13.20 13.57
CA ALA A 38 -10.23 -12.38 12.94
C ALA A 38 -10.55 -11.02 13.61
N GLN A 39 -9.79 -10.58 14.62
CA GLN A 39 -10.01 -9.29 15.30
C GLN A 39 -9.39 -8.07 14.58
N GLY A 40 -8.85 -8.23 13.38
CA GLY A 40 -8.33 -7.10 12.59
C GLY A 40 -6.84 -6.81 12.75
N LYS A 41 -6.06 -7.62 13.51
CA LYS A 41 -4.60 -7.41 13.66
C LYS A 41 -3.87 -7.26 12.32
N THR A 42 -4.16 -8.15 11.39
CA THR A 42 -3.59 -8.11 10.04
C THR A 42 -4.08 -6.89 9.24
N ASN A 43 -5.30 -6.41 9.49
CA ASN A 43 -5.83 -5.24 8.82
C ASN A 43 -5.12 -3.95 9.25
N ILE A 44 -4.64 -3.89 10.50
CA ILE A 44 -3.79 -2.79 10.97
C ILE A 44 -2.45 -2.78 10.20
N LEU A 45 -1.78 -3.92 10.10
CA LEU A 45 -0.51 -4.02 9.35
C LEU A 45 -0.74 -3.74 7.85
N GLU A 46 -1.83 -4.27 7.30
CA GLU A 46 -2.23 -4.00 5.91
C GLU A 46 -2.43 -2.51 5.65
N SER A 47 -3.11 -1.78 6.55
CA SER A 47 -3.37 -0.35 6.38
C SER A 47 -2.09 0.49 6.38
N ILE A 48 -1.13 0.18 7.25
CA ILE A 48 0.19 0.84 7.27
C ILE A 48 0.93 0.60 5.95
N TYR A 49 0.97 -0.67 5.51
CA TYR A 49 1.57 -1.00 4.21
C TYR A 49 0.85 -0.32 3.05
N PHE A 50 -0.49 -0.28 3.10
CA PHE A 50 -1.32 0.35 2.07
C PHE A 50 -0.99 1.83 1.89
N LEU A 51 -0.77 2.59 2.96
CA LEU A 51 -0.35 4.00 2.88
C LEU A 51 0.96 4.18 2.11
N SER A 52 1.89 3.24 2.19
CA SER A 52 3.17 3.35 1.49
C SER A 52 3.11 2.88 0.03
N ALA A 53 2.30 1.87 -0.27
CA ALA A 53 2.26 1.20 -1.57
C ALA A 53 1.04 1.62 -2.43
N LEU A 54 -0.03 2.13 -1.79
CA LEU A 54 -1.37 2.34 -2.36
C LEU A 54 -1.95 1.07 -2.99
N LYS A 55 -1.54 -0.08 -2.48
CA LYS A 55 -1.99 -1.42 -2.86
C LYS A 55 -2.08 -2.30 -1.62
N SER A 56 -3.12 -3.12 -1.55
CA SER A 56 -3.20 -4.16 -0.53
C SER A 56 -2.25 -5.32 -0.89
N PRO A 57 -1.56 -5.94 0.08
CA PRO A 57 -0.82 -7.18 -0.14
C PRO A 57 -1.74 -8.40 -0.29
N ARG A 58 -3.04 -8.26 -0.02
CA ARG A 58 -4.03 -9.36 0.06
C ARG A 58 -5.02 -9.35 -1.09
N THR A 59 -5.24 -8.22 -1.75
CA THR A 59 -6.22 -8.08 -2.83
C THR A 59 -5.78 -7.03 -3.85
N SER A 60 -6.13 -7.25 -5.09
CA SER A 60 -5.99 -6.26 -6.16
C SER A 60 -7.20 -5.31 -6.27
N ASN A 61 -8.31 -5.65 -5.59
CA ASN A 61 -9.55 -4.88 -5.63
C ASN A 61 -9.66 -3.96 -4.40
N ASN A 62 -9.45 -2.66 -4.60
CA ASN A 62 -9.50 -1.69 -3.50
C ASN A 62 -10.89 -1.54 -2.86
N ILE A 63 -11.98 -1.96 -3.51
CA ILE A 63 -13.31 -1.94 -2.89
C ILE A 63 -13.35 -2.84 -1.64
N GLU A 64 -12.58 -3.91 -1.63
CA GLU A 64 -12.52 -4.84 -0.51
C GLU A 64 -11.90 -4.27 0.78
N ILE A 65 -11.24 -3.11 0.72
CA ILE A 65 -10.78 -2.44 1.94
C ILE A 65 -11.90 -1.70 2.67
N ILE A 66 -13.03 -1.44 1.99
CA ILE A 66 -14.17 -0.75 2.58
C ILE A 66 -14.96 -1.75 3.44
N ASN A 67 -15.39 -1.31 4.62
CA ASN A 67 -16.28 -2.10 5.46
C ASN A 67 -17.58 -2.40 4.72
N PHE A 68 -18.13 -3.62 4.86
CA PHE A 68 -19.35 -4.05 4.16
C PHE A 68 -20.54 -3.11 4.35
N ASN A 69 -20.66 -2.49 5.53
CA ASN A 69 -21.76 -1.60 5.90
C ASN A 69 -21.46 -0.12 5.65
N ALA A 70 -20.41 0.20 4.90
CA ALA A 70 -19.98 1.57 4.65
C ALA A 70 -19.84 1.84 3.15
N GLU A 71 -19.88 3.10 2.78
CA GLU A 71 -19.66 3.57 1.40
C GLU A 71 -18.22 4.04 1.17
N THR A 72 -17.52 4.39 2.26
CA THR A 72 -16.15 4.88 2.21
C THR A 72 -15.28 4.20 3.26
N ALA A 73 -13.98 4.12 3.00
CA ALA A 73 -12.96 3.79 3.99
C ALA A 73 -11.93 4.89 4.06
N GLU A 74 -11.43 5.17 5.25
CA GLU A 74 -10.43 6.19 5.49
C GLU A 74 -9.27 5.63 6.31
N ILE A 75 -8.07 6.06 5.97
CA ILE A 75 -6.84 5.79 6.71
C ILE A 75 -6.14 7.11 6.92
N GLU A 76 -5.96 7.50 8.16
CA GLU A 76 -5.18 8.67 8.53
C GLU A 76 -3.95 8.21 9.31
N ALA A 77 -2.82 8.86 9.07
CA ALA A 77 -1.60 8.57 9.78
C ALA A 77 -0.82 9.85 10.06
N GLU A 78 -0.31 9.96 11.30
CA GLU A 78 0.69 10.95 11.65
C GLU A 78 2.05 10.30 11.78
N LEU A 79 3.06 10.91 11.19
CA LEU A 79 4.44 10.43 11.24
C LEU A 79 5.43 11.57 11.43
N VAL A 80 6.58 11.29 12.00
CA VAL A 80 7.73 12.18 12.03
C VAL A 80 8.76 11.71 11.02
N LYS A 81 9.22 12.62 10.18
CA LYS A 81 10.29 12.40 9.21
C LYS A 81 11.29 13.54 9.31
N ALA A 82 12.55 13.21 9.61
CA ALA A 82 13.59 14.24 9.80
C ALA A 82 13.17 15.36 10.75
N ASN A 83 12.59 15.02 11.90
CA ASN A 83 12.08 15.92 12.94
C ASN A 83 10.89 16.83 12.54
N THR A 84 10.26 16.55 11.41
CA THR A 84 9.07 17.27 10.96
C THR A 84 7.86 16.35 11.03
N SER A 85 6.75 16.82 11.62
CA SER A 85 5.48 16.09 11.58
C SER A 85 4.87 16.18 10.19
N VAL A 86 4.36 15.06 9.72
CA VAL A 86 3.68 14.92 8.43
C VAL A 86 2.42 14.10 8.63
N THR A 87 1.30 14.54 8.07
CA THR A 87 0.06 13.77 8.04
C THR A 87 -0.19 13.19 6.66
N LEU A 88 -0.72 11.98 6.64
CA LEU A 88 -1.19 11.27 5.46
C LEU A 88 -2.66 10.95 5.62
N ASP A 89 -3.48 11.37 4.67
CA ASP A 89 -4.90 11.05 4.62
C ASP A 89 -5.21 10.31 3.31
N TYR A 90 -5.78 9.15 3.43
CA TYR A 90 -6.28 8.34 2.33
C TYR A 90 -7.77 8.09 2.53
N SER A 91 -8.58 8.39 1.51
CA SER A 91 -10.01 8.03 1.47
C SER A 91 -10.35 7.36 0.14
N TYR A 92 -11.21 6.33 0.20
CA TYR A 92 -11.66 5.59 -0.96
C TYR A 92 -13.14 5.25 -0.84
N SER A 93 -13.93 5.47 -1.91
CA SER A 93 -15.35 5.18 -1.97
C SER A 93 -15.67 4.00 -2.89
N LYS A 94 -16.87 3.41 -2.72
CA LYS A 94 -17.39 2.36 -3.63
C LYS A 94 -17.56 2.86 -5.07
N GLU A 95 -17.77 4.16 -5.27
CA GLU A 95 -17.76 4.82 -6.58
C GLU A 95 -16.35 4.93 -7.20
N LYS A 96 -15.34 4.32 -6.56
CA LYS A 96 -13.93 4.33 -6.95
C LYS A 96 -13.27 5.71 -6.90
N ASN A 97 -13.84 6.65 -6.17
CA ASN A 97 -13.23 7.94 -5.90
C ASN A 97 -12.12 7.78 -4.84
N ARG A 98 -10.93 8.24 -5.18
CA ARG A 98 -9.76 8.20 -4.29
C ARG A 98 -9.29 9.61 -4.00
N ILE A 99 -9.13 9.90 -2.71
CA ILE A 99 -8.57 11.16 -2.24
C ILE A 99 -7.27 10.86 -1.49
N LEU A 100 -6.22 11.58 -1.82
CA LEU A 100 -4.91 11.52 -1.21
C LEU A 100 -4.52 12.91 -0.75
N LYS A 101 -4.14 13.07 0.54
CA LYS A 101 -3.63 14.32 1.05
C LYS A 101 -2.34 14.09 1.83
N VAL A 102 -1.45 15.06 1.79
CA VAL A 102 -0.26 15.18 2.63
C VAL A 102 -0.34 16.53 3.31
N ASN A 103 -0.32 16.57 4.64
CA ASN A 103 -0.51 17.78 5.45
C ASN A 103 -1.80 18.55 5.05
N GLY A 104 -2.90 17.81 4.86
CA GLY A 104 -4.20 18.36 4.46
C GLY A 104 -4.31 18.79 2.98
N VAL A 105 -3.23 18.79 2.21
CA VAL A 105 -3.20 19.21 0.80
C VAL A 105 -3.33 18.03 -0.14
N LYS A 106 -4.26 18.08 -1.10
CA LYS A 106 -4.41 17.04 -2.13
C LYS A 106 -3.11 16.83 -2.90
N THR A 107 -2.79 15.56 -3.16
CA THR A 107 -1.52 15.19 -3.81
C THR A 107 -1.68 14.06 -4.82
N THR A 108 -0.63 13.82 -5.59
CA THR A 108 -0.57 12.72 -6.56
C THR A 108 -0.17 11.41 -5.88
N PRO A 109 -0.54 10.22 -6.45
CA PRO A 109 -0.09 8.94 -5.94
C PRO A 109 1.43 8.82 -5.84
N LYS A 110 2.15 9.42 -6.78
CA LYS A 110 3.62 9.44 -6.80
C LYS A 110 4.19 10.13 -5.57
N ASN A 111 3.72 11.34 -5.26
CA ASN A 111 4.18 12.12 -4.13
C ASN A 111 3.75 11.49 -2.80
N PHE A 112 2.52 10.98 -2.72
CA PHE A 112 2.00 10.32 -1.53
C PHE A 112 2.86 9.12 -1.11
N LYS A 113 3.19 8.22 -2.04
CA LYS A 113 4.04 7.04 -1.78
C LYS A 113 5.48 7.37 -1.35
N GLN A 114 5.95 8.60 -1.56
CA GLN A 114 7.29 9.02 -1.15
C GLN A 114 7.39 9.40 0.33
N VAL A 115 6.26 9.63 0.99
CA VAL A 115 6.23 10.12 2.37
C VAL A 115 6.55 9.00 3.34
N LEU A 116 5.82 7.88 3.27
CA LEU A 116 6.00 6.72 4.15
C LEU A 116 6.68 5.58 3.37
N LYS A 117 7.69 4.97 3.98
CA LYS A 117 8.34 3.75 3.48
C LYS A 117 8.14 2.64 4.49
N THR A 118 7.72 1.47 4.01
CA THR A 118 7.43 0.32 4.87
C THR A 118 8.05 -0.95 4.30
N VAL A 119 8.43 -1.84 5.20
CA VAL A 119 8.74 -3.22 4.86
C VAL A 119 7.71 -4.11 5.56
N LEU A 120 6.93 -4.83 4.77
CA LEU A 120 5.99 -5.82 5.29
C LEU A 120 6.61 -7.21 5.12
N PHE A 121 6.64 -7.98 6.19
CA PHE A 121 6.99 -9.39 6.16
C PHE A 121 5.78 -10.22 6.61
N SER A 122 5.38 -11.16 5.79
CA SER A 122 4.23 -12.03 6.01
C SER A 122 4.59 -13.50 5.81
N THR A 123 3.70 -14.41 6.21
CA THR A 123 3.89 -15.85 5.95
C THR A 123 4.03 -16.19 4.46
N ASN A 124 3.42 -15.40 3.57
CA ASN A 124 3.57 -15.61 2.13
C ASN A 124 4.99 -15.32 1.65
N ASP A 125 5.73 -14.43 2.31
CA ASP A 125 7.10 -14.10 1.96
C ASP A 125 8.07 -15.26 2.29
N LEU A 126 7.71 -16.14 3.23
CA LEU A 126 8.44 -17.39 3.49
C LEU A 126 8.42 -18.35 2.30
N LEU A 127 7.38 -18.27 1.47
CA LEU A 127 7.22 -19.09 0.28
C LEU A 127 7.85 -18.45 -0.97
N LEU A 128 8.42 -17.26 -0.86
CA LEU A 128 8.96 -16.51 -2.00
C LEU A 128 9.98 -17.31 -2.81
N LEU A 129 10.84 -18.07 -2.14
CA LEU A 129 11.84 -18.93 -2.80
C LEU A 129 11.23 -20.18 -3.45
N ARG A 130 10.08 -20.64 -2.95
CA ARG A 130 9.37 -21.85 -3.44
C ARG A 130 8.19 -21.52 -4.34
N GLY A 131 7.77 -20.25 -4.38
CA GLY A 131 6.64 -19.76 -5.18
C GLY A 131 6.98 -19.55 -6.64
N ASN A 132 6.01 -18.99 -7.38
CA ASN A 132 6.14 -18.73 -8.80
C ASN A 132 7.21 -17.65 -9.09
N PRO A 133 7.85 -17.67 -10.28
CA PRO A 133 8.74 -16.60 -10.70
C PRO A 133 8.09 -15.22 -10.74
N SER A 134 6.75 -15.14 -10.94
CA SER A 134 5.97 -13.89 -10.83
C SER A 134 6.05 -13.28 -9.44
N ASP A 135 5.90 -14.10 -8.39
CA ASP A 135 5.87 -13.63 -7.00
C ASP A 135 7.20 -12.98 -6.60
N ARG A 136 8.31 -13.58 -7.07
CA ARG A 136 9.66 -13.03 -6.86
C ARG A 136 9.86 -11.70 -7.59
N ARG A 137 9.38 -11.58 -8.84
CA ARG A 137 9.44 -10.31 -9.58
C ARG A 137 8.61 -9.24 -8.91
N ASP A 138 7.38 -9.56 -8.55
CA ASP A 138 6.48 -8.61 -7.88
C ASP A 138 7.03 -8.13 -6.52
N TRP A 139 7.71 -9.03 -5.79
CA TRP A 139 8.38 -8.65 -4.55
C TRP A 139 9.55 -7.69 -4.82
N LEU A 140 10.39 -8.00 -5.80
CA LEU A 140 11.54 -7.17 -6.18
C LEU A 140 11.08 -5.80 -6.71
N ASP A 141 10.07 -5.80 -7.59
CA ASP A 141 9.50 -4.57 -8.15
C ASP A 141 8.96 -3.66 -7.05
N ARG A 142 8.28 -4.22 -6.05
CA ARG A 142 7.81 -3.47 -4.87
C ARG A 142 8.97 -2.87 -4.06
N ALA A 143 10.02 -3.63 -3.84
CA ALA A 143 11.19 -3.16 -3.09
C ALA A 143 11.90 -2.02 -3.83
N ILE A 144 12.13 -2.17 -5.13
CA ILE A 144 12.79 -1.15 -5.97
C ILE A 144 11.94 0.12 -6.06
N SER A 145 10.62 -0.01 -6.23
CA SER A 145 9.69 1.14 -6.31
C SER A 145 9.74 2.03 -5.07
N GLN A 146 10.03 1.48 -3.91
CA GLN A 146 10.18 2.27 -2.69
C GLN A 146 11.48 3.10 -2.67
N VAL A 147 12.53 2.60 -3.29
CA VAL A 147 13.87 3.25 -3.32
C VAL A 147 13.98 4.21 -4.50
N TYR A 148 13.46 3.82 -5.67
CA TYR A 148 13.53 4.58 -6.91
C TYR A 148 12.14 5.02 -7.39
N PRO A 149 11.70 6.24 -7.08
CA PRO A 149 10.36 6.71 -7.46
C PRO A 149 10.05 6.68 -8.97
N ALA A 150 11.09 6.77 -9.82
CA ALA A 150 10.93 6.68 -11.26
C ALA A 150 10.73 5.24 -11.77
N TYR A 151 10.94 4.24 -10.92
CA TYR A 151 10.82 2.83 -11.30
C TYR A 151 9.37 2.46 -11.65
N ASP A 152 8.39 2.88 -10.86
CA ASP A 152 6.96 2.63 -11.10
C ASP A 152 6.53 3.09 -12.49
N GLU A 153 7.02 4.26 -12.92
CA GLU A 153 6.69 4.80 -14.24
C GLU A 153 7.31 3.95 -15.36
N ARG A 154 8.56 3.55 -15.20
CA ARG A 154 9.27 2.70 -16.15
C ARG A 154 8.62 1.31 -16.24
N LEU A 155 8.29 0.71 -15.11
CA LEU A 155 7.61 -0.59 -15.02
C LEU A 155 6.25 -0.52 -15.72
N SER A 156 5.47 0.54 -15.47
CA SER A 156 4.18 0.76 -16.11
C SER A 156 4.30 0.89 -17.64
N LYS A 157 5.32 1.59 -18.14
CA LYS A 157 5.60 1.68 -19.59
C LYS A 157 5.98 0.32 -20.17
N TYR A 158 6.87 -0.40 -19.50
CA TYR A 158 7.26 -1.76 -19.90
C TYR A 158 6.06 -2.71 -20.00
N ASP A 159 5.20 -2.73 -19.00
CA ASP A 159 4.02 -3.58 -18.98
C ASP A 159 3.03 -3.24 -20.11
N LYS A 160 2.82 -1.95 -20.41
CA LYS A 160 1.99 -1.54 -21.55
C LYS A 160 2.55 -2.08 -22.87
N ILE A 161 3.83 -1.90 -23.12
CA ILE A 161 4.49 -2.39 -24.34
C ILE A 161 4.42 -3.91 -24.42
N ARG A 162 4.66 -4.60 -23.32
CA ARG A 162 4.57 -6.07 -23.23
C ARG A 162 3.17 -6.58 -23.57
N ILE A 163 2.12 -5.93 -23.04
CA ILE A 163 0.72 -6.28 -23.31
C ILE A 163 0.40 -6.03 -24.81
N GLN A 164 0.78 -4.88 -25.36
CA GLN A 164 0.56 -4.57 -26.78
C GLN A 164 1.24 -5.58 -27.69
N LYS A 165 2.53 -5.90 -27.41
CA LYS A 165 3.26 -6.91 -28.15
C LYS A 165 2.56 -8.28 -28.11
N ASN A 166 2.13 -8.72 -26.93
CA ASN A 166 1.48 -10.00 -26.76
C ASN A 166 0.13 -10.06 -27.48
N ASN A 167 -0.64 -8.98 -27.49
CA ASN A 167 -1.90 -8.90 -28.21
C ASN A 167 -1.65 -8.97 -29.75
N PHE A 168 -0.69 -8.22 -30.24
CA PHE A 168 -0.30 -8.25 -31.65
C PHE A 168 0.13 -9.66 -32.11
N LEU A 169 0.95 -10.35 -31.30
CA LEU A 169 1.35 -11.72 -31.59
C LEU A 169 0.16 -12.70 -31.63
N LYS A 170 -0.82 -12.53 -30.72
CA LYS A 170 -2.05 -13.34 -30.72
C LYS A 170 -2.92 -13.08 -31.96
N GLU A 171 -2.98 -11.87 -32.45
CA GLU A 171 -3.71 -11.51 -33.66
C GLU A 171 -3.06 -12.16 -34.90
N LEU A 172 -1.72 -12.11 -35.00
CA LEU A 172 -0.98 -12.78 -36.08
C LEU A 172 -1.23 -14.29 -36.15
N ILE A 173 -1.28 -14.95 -34.98
CA ILE A 173 -1.53 -16.39 -34.90
C ILE A 173 -2.98 -16.74 -35.29
N LYS A 174 -3.95 -15.84 -35.07
CA LYS A 174 -5.35 -16.08 -35.41
C LYS A 174 -5.66 -15.76 -36.88
N GLY A 175 -4.83 -14.98 -37.54
CA GLY A 175 -4.97 -14.62 -38.96
C GLY A 175 -4.15 -15.50 -39.92
N ALA A 176 -3.37 -16.46 -39.40
CA ALA A 176 -2.66 -17.50 -40.14
C ALA A 176 -3.44 -18.82 -40.03
#